data_ad8d96b76e5670bd5b4891fc88dcef66
#
_entry.id   ad8d96b76e5670bd5b4891fc88dcef66
#
_cell.length_a   1.000
_cell.length_b   1.000
_cell.length_c   1.000
_cell.angle_alpha   90.00
_cell.angle_beta   90.00
_cell.angle_gamma   90.00
#
_symmetry.space_group_name_H-M   'P 1'
#
loop_
_entity.id
_entity.type
_entity.pdbx_description
1 polymer ?
#
loop_
_entity_poly.entity_id
_entity_poly.type
_entity_poly.pdbx_seq_one_letter_code
_entity_poly.pdbx_strand_id
1 'polypeptide(L)'
;GDYHITNTEKISVAVIEEAPFHLELFAPPVPLVRNGTMTLKITAKRVNDFNKKIKVKLPWKPPGIGAPTEVEIPEGKNEVTLILNATGDAPINDWKILVTGEAVTEEGTVRVSSKFADLKTSEPFVNLTIAMAATNPGKNTSVIATVDHLEPFTGEASVILHALPHGVKSNEKKITTTSAEVTFPLEVAKDARKGKHANLFCQVIIVKDGHPIPHNVGQGGTLRIDPPPPAPKKKPEAKVTPVKAEQKEVPKKPLSRLEQLRQNQKQ
;
A
#
# COMPACT_ATOMS: atom_id res chain seq x y z
N GLY A 1 25.00 -40.16 22.36
CA GLY A 1 24.13 -40.68 21.30
C GLY A 1 24.90 -41.71 20.47
N ASP A 2 24.32 -42.86 20.26
CA ASP A 2 24.92 -43.92 19.47
C ASP A 2 24.80 -43.60 17.99
N TYR A 3 25.93 -43.66 17.28
CA TYR A 3 25.96 -43.48 15.84
C TYR A 3 25.97 -44.84 15.16
N HIS A 4 24.98 -45.11 14.32
CA HIS A 4 24.99 -46.27 13.45
C HIS A 4 25.60 -45.90 12.09
N ILE A 5 26.76 -46.47 11.78
CA ILE A 5 27.41 -46.35 10.48
C ILE A 5 26.96 -47.56 9.66
N THR A 6 26.22 -47.33 8.58
CA THR A 6 25.87 -48.37 7.63
C THR A 6 26.76 -48.24 6.39
N ASN A 7 27.61 -49.23 6.17
CA ASN A 7 28.40 -49.33 4.95
C ASN A 7 27.55 -49.97 3.83
N THR A 8 27.37 -49.19 2.74
CA THR A 8 26.67 -49.69 1.56
C THR A 8 27.68 -50.01 0.47
N GLU A 9 27.83 -51.26 0.15
CA GLU A 9 28.77 -51.73 -0.89
C GLU A 9 28.19 -51.62 -2.32
N LYS A 10 26.92 -51.30 -2.45
CA LYS A 10 26.21 -51.20 -3.75
C LYS A 10 25.44 -49.87 -3.81
N ILE A 11 25.66 -49.15 -4.90
CA ILE A 11 24.87 -47.97 -5.27
C ILE A 11 23.98 -48.41 -6.43
N SER A 12 22.67 -48.31 -6.29
CA SER A 12 21.74 -48.52 -7.38
C SER A 12 21.80 -47.37 -8.35
N VAL A 13 22.11 -47.65 -9.61
CA VAL A 13 22.08 -46.72 -10.73
C VAL A 13 20.90 -47.08 -11.63
N ALA A 14 20.01 -46.13 -11.86
CA ALA A 14 18.91 -46.30 -12.82
C ALA A 14 19.20 -45.41 -14.03
N VAL A 15 19.00 -45.98 -15.22
CA VAL A 15 18.95 -45.21 -16.46
C VAL A 15 17.51 -44.71 -16.59
N ILE A 16 17.33 -43.40 -16.63
CA ILE A 16 16.01 -42.78 -16.78
C ILE A 16 15.97 -42.02 -18.10
N GLU A 17 14.78 -41.89 -18.65
CA GLU A 17 14.56 -41.03 -19.80
C GLU A 17 14.72 -39.55 -19.44
N GLU A 18 15.14 -38.75 -20.42
CA GLU A 18 15.22 -37.28 -20.24
C GLU A 18 13.82 -36.72 -19.99
N ALA A 19 13.71 -35.85 -19.00
CA ALA A 19 12.45 -35.19 -18.73
C ALA A 19 11.97 -34.36 -19.94
N PRO A 20 10.67 -34.35 -20.25
CA PRO A 20 10.14 -33.65 -21.43
C PRO A 20 10.24 -32.13 -21.34
N PHE A 21 10.65 -31.59 -20.20
CA PHE A 21 10.93 -30.17 -20.02
C PHE A 21 11.91 -29.91 -18.86
N HIS A 22 12.59 -28.79 -18.90
CA HIS A 22 13.42 -28.28 -17.81
C HIS A 22 12.88 -26.92 -17.37
N LEU A 23 13.05 -26.58 -16.08
CA LEU A 23 12.64 -25.28 -15.53
C LEU A 23 13.85 -24.44 -15.13
N GLU A 24 13.78 -23.18 -15.46
CA GLU A 24 14.70 -22.15 -14.97
C GLU A 24 13.93 -21.09 -14.18
N LEU A 25 14.43 -20.77 -13.00
CA LEU A 25 13.88 -19.76 -12.13
C LEU A 25 14.80 -18.55 -12.10
N PHE A 26 14.27 -17.38 -12.50
CA PHE A 26 14.98 -16.10 -12.47
C PHE A 26 14.39 -15.24 -11.35
N ALA A 27 15.17 -15.02 -10.29
CA ALA A 27 14.91 -14.03 -9.27
C ALA A 27 15.62 -12.72 -9.66
N PRO A 28 14.95 -11.55 -9.55
CA PRO A 28 15.63 -10.27 -9.76
C PRO A 28 16.80 -10.11 -8.78
N PRO A 29 17.92 -9.46 -9.17
CA PRO A 29 19.08 -9.26 -8.31
C PRO A 29 18.85 -8.12 -7.27
N VAL A 30 17.63 -7.90 -6.88
CA VAL A 30 17.20 -6.91 -5.88
C VAL A 30 16.48 -7.60 -4.74
N PRO A 31 16.47 -7.02 -3.52
CA PRO A 31 15.79 -7.66 -2.41
C PRO A 31 14.26 -7.59 -2.53
N LEU A 32 13.58 -8.59 -2.00
CA LEU A 32 12.17 -8.52 -1.64
C LEU A 32 12.08 -7.83 -0.28
N VAL A 33 11.60 -6.59 -0.25
CA VAL A 33 11.50 -5.81 0.99
C VAL A 33 10.22 -6.15 1.75
N ARG A 34 10.22 -5.94 3.06
CA ARG A 34 9.01 -6.06 3.89
C ARG A 34 7.87 -5.20 3.36
N ASN A 35 6.64 -5.70 3.44
CA ASN A 35 5.44 -5.11 2.83
C ASN A 35 5.56 -4.90 1.32
N GLY A 36 6.51 -5.55 0.68
CA GLY A 36 6.78 -5.44 -0.75
C GLY A 36 6.34 -6.65 -1.56
N THR A 37 6.51 -6.52 -2.86
CA THR A 37 6.23 -7.58 -3.84
C THR A 37 7.41 -7.74 -4.78
N MET A 38 7.60 -8.97 -5.27
CA MET A 38 8.61 -9.30 -6.26
C MET A 38 8.02 -10.24 -7.30
N THR A 39 8.34 -10.02 -8.56
CA THR A 39 7.93 -10.91 -9.63
C THR A 39 9.11 -11.80 -10.02
N LEU A 40 8.91 -13.11 -9.86
CA LEU A 40 9.84 -14.12 -10.35
C LEU A 40 9.44 -14.52 -11.77
N LYS A 41 10.41 -14.66 -12.66
CA LYS A 41 10.20 -15.18 -14.01
C LYS A 41 10.59 -16.66 -14.03
N ILE A 42 9.71 -17.52 -14.56
CA ILE A 42 9.93 -18.94 -14.69
C ILE A 42 9.86 -19.28 -16.16
N THR A 43 10.88 -19.93 -16.69
CA THR A 43 10.91 -20.40 -18.08
C THR A 43 10.96 -21.92 -18.11
N ALA A 44 10.27 -22.49 -19.09
CA ALA A 44 10.30 -23.91 -19.40
C ALA A 44 11.02 -24.12 -20.73
N LYS A 45 12.10 -24.91 -20.73
CA LYS A 45 12.72 -25.40 -21.94
C LYS A 45 12.09 -26.77 -22.25
N ARG A 46 11.28 -26.83 -23.29
CA ARG A 46 10.58 -28.03 -23.73
C ARG A 46 11.52 -28.87 -24.60
N VAL A 47 11.40 -30.17 -24.50
CA VAL A 47 12.23 -31.20 -25.22
C VAL A 47 11.30 -32.11 -25.99
N ASN A 48 11.75 -32.62 -27.12
CA ASN A 48 11.04 -33.63 -27.93
C ASN A 48 9.59 -33.24 -28.27
N ASP A 49 9.37 -32.02 -28.76
CA ASP A 49 8.06 -31.48 -29.16
C ASP A 49 6.99 -31.52 -28.04
N PHE A 50 7.41 -31.65 -26.77
CA PHE A 50 6.50 -31.61 -25.64
C PHE A 50 5.82 -30.23 -25.55
N ASN A 51 4.49 -30.22 -25.71
CA ASN A 51 3.72 -28.98 -25.80
C ASN A 51 2.59 -28.84 -24.78
N LYS A 52 2.45 -29.81 -23.85
CA LYS A 52 1.37 -29.79 -22.86
C LYS A 52 1.61 -28.71 -21.80
N LYS A 53 0.55 -28.30 -21.11
CA LYS A 53 0.61 -27.35 -20.01
C LYS A 53 1.48 -27.87 -18.86
N ILE A 54 2.15 -26.94 -18.16
CA ILE A 54 3.01 -27.24 -17.02
C ILE A 54 2.49 -26.47 -15.81
N LYS A 55 2.12 -27.17 -14.75
CA LYS A 55 1.75 -26.58 -13.47
C LYS A 55 2.98 -26.33 -12.65
N VAL A 56 3.19 -25.09 -12.24
CA VAL A 56 4.38 -24.68 -11.50
C VAL A 56 4.01 -24.29 -10.08
N LYS A 57 4.75 -24.80 -9.12
CA LYS A 57 4.56 -24.55 -7.68
C LYS A 57 5.87 -24.13 -7.03
N LEU A 58 5.76 -23.31 -6.00
CA LEU A 58 6.83 -23.06 -5.05
C LEU A 58 6.62 -24.02 -3.85
N PRO A 59 7.34 -25.15 -3.79
CA PRO A 59 7.03 -26.23 -2.81
C PRO A 59 7.32 -25.81 -1.37
N TRP A 60 8.22 -24.88 -1.19
CA TRP A 60 8.55 -24.29 0.10
C TRP A 60 8.66 -22.77 -0.03
N LYS A 61 8.15 -22.05 0.95
CA LYS A 61 8.19 -20.61 1.05
C LYS A 61 8.89 -20.20 2.34
N PRO A 62 9.80 -19.22 2.30
CA PRO A 62 10.35 -18.64 3.53
C PRO A 62 9.24 -18.10 4.43
N PRO A 63 9.44 -18.09 5.76
CA PRO A 63 8.51 -17.48 6.69
C PRO A 63 8.18 -16.03 6.30
N GLY A 64 6.90 -15.63 6.41
CA GLY A 64 6.45 -14.31 6.05
C GLY A 64 6.38 -14.02 4.53
N ILE A 65 6.68 -15.01 3.68
CA ILE A 65 6.57 -14.87 2.22
C ILE A 65 5.32 -15.58 1.72
N GLY A 66 4.44 -14.82 1.08
CA GLY A 66 3.27 -15.30 0.36
C GLY A 66 3.56 -15.53 -1.12
N ALA A 67 2.94 -16.54 -1.70
CA ALA A 67 2.93 -16.80 -3.14
C ALA A 67 1.64 -17.53 -3.53
N PRO A 68 1.19 -17.46 -4.79
CA PRO A 68 0.14 -18.31 -5.31
C PRO A 68 0.47 -19.79 -5.07
N THR A 69 -0.57 -20.58 -4.82
CA THR A 69 -0.41 -22.04 -4.62
C THR A 69 0.16 -22.71 -5.86
N GLU A 70 -0.24 -22.25 -7.03
CA GLU A 70 0.13 -22.80 -8.33
C GLU A 70 0.02 -21.68 -9.39
N VAL A 71 0.90 -21.71 -10.39
CA VAL A 71 0.77 -20.96 -11.64
C VAL A 71 0.94 -21.94 -12.80
N GLU A 72 0.43 -21.59 -13.97
CA GLU A 72 0.45 -22.50 -15.12
C GLU A 72 1.20 -21.88 -16.30
N ILE A 73 2.14 -22.63 -16.89
CA ILE A 73 2.69 -22.31 -18.20
C ILE A 73 1.77 -22.97 -19.22
N PRO A 74 1.00 -22.19 -19.99
CA PRO A 74 0.04 -22.75 -20.94
C PRO A 74 0.71 -23.57 -22.04
N GLU A 75 -0.08 -24.38 -22.71
CA GLU A 75 0.32 -25.06 -23.94
C GLU A 75 0.84 -24.04 -24.97
N GLY A 76 1.93 -24.36 -25.64
CA GLY A 76 2.58 -23.47 -26.61
C GLY A 76 3.29 -22.25 -26.03
N LYS A 77 3.29 -22.08 -24.70
CA LYS A 77 4.05 -21.04 -24.02
C LYS A 77 5.23 -21.60 -23.25
N ASN A 78 6.24 -20.77 -23.07
CA ASN A 78 7.49 -21.18 -22.42
C ASN A 78 7.78 -20.39 -21.15
N GLU A 79 6.92 -19.47 -20.73
CA GLU A 79 7.17 -18.65 -19.56
C GLU A 79 5.91 -18.35 -18.76
N VAL A 80 6.09 -18.11 -17.48
CA VAL A 80 5.09 -17.61 -16.55
C VAL A 80 5.77 -16.77 -15.48
N THR A 81 5.00 -15.86 -14.87
CA THR A 81 5.44 -15.08 -13.74
C THR A 81 4.79 -15.57 -12.44
N LEU A 82 5.55 -15.57 -11.36
CA LEU A 82 5.08 -15.90 -10.02
C LEU A 82 5.36 -14.70 -9.11
N ILE A 83 4.32 -14.17 -8.47
CA ILE A 83 4.43 -12.98 -7.61
C ILE A 83 4.63 -13.44 -6.17
N LEU A 84 5.70 -12.97 -5.53
CA LEU A 84 5.95 -13.09 -4.11
C LEU A 84 5.50 -11.82 -3.38
N ASN A 85 4.97 -11.99 -2.17
CA ASN A 85 4.62 -10.89 -1.27
C ASN A 85 5.32 -11.13 0.07
N ALA A 86 6.01 -10.13 0.60
CA ALA A 86 6.56 -10.18 1.95
C ALA A 86 5.62 -9.48 2.94
N THR A 87 5.39 -10.09 4.10
CA THR A 87 4.70 -9.43 5.22
C THR A 87 5.63 -8.42 5.90
N GLY A 88 5.07 -7.56 6.76
CA GLY A 88 5.85 -6.55 7.49
C GLY A 88 6.80 -7.14 8.54
N ASP A 89 6.60 -8.39 8.94
CA ASP A 89 7.39 -9.14 9.92
C ASP A 89 8.22 -10.26 9.27
N ALA A 90 8.28 -10.33 7.93
CA ALA A 90 9.10 -11.30 7.24
C ALA A 90 10.56 -11.24 7.73
N PRO A 91 11.19 -12.37 8.11
CA PRO A 91 12.57 -12.38 8.55
C PRO A 91 13.52 -11.88 7.46
N ILE A 92 14.49 -11.04 7.85
CA ILE A 92 15.55 -10.58 6.96
C ILE A 92 16.60 -11.68 6.88
N ASN A 93 16.79 -12.22 5.67
CA ASN A 93 17.75 -13.30 5.44
C ASN A 93 18.01 -13.50 3.94
N ASP A 94 19.02 -14.30 3.62
CA ASP A 94 19.27 -14.84 2.30
C ASP A 94 18.70 -16.26 2.21
N TRP A 95 17.74 -16.46 1.34
CA TRP A 95 17.03 -17.73 1.17
C TRP A 95 17.39 -18.40 -0.13
N LYS A 96 17.34 -19.72 -0.14
CA LYS A 96 17.39 -20.53 -1.36
C LYS A 96 16.00 -21.02 -1.68
N ILE A 97 15.49 -20.66 -2.84
CA ILE A 97 14.18 -21.09 -3.33
C ILE A 97 14.31 -21.87 -4.64
N LEU A 98 13.37 -22.72 -4.90
CA LEU A 98 13.24 -23.43 -6.19
C LEU A 98 11.77 -23.57 -6.54
N VAL A 99 11.47 -23.83 -7.80
CA VAL A 99 10.13 -24.18 -8.26
C VAL A 99 10.11 -25.61 -8.78
N THR A 100 8.95 -26.24 -8.65
CA THR A 100 8.68 -27.56 -9.26
C THR A 100 7.62 -27.40 -10.34
N GLY A 101 7.83 -28.03 -11.49
CA GLY A 101 6.84 -28.14 -12.54
C GLY A 101 6.31 -29.54 -12.63
N GLU A 102 5.02 -29.66 -12.90
CA GLU A 102 4.31 -30.91 -13.06
C GLU A 102 3.52 -30.90 -14.38
N ALA A 103 3.69 -31.92 -15.17
CA ALA A 103 2.93 -32.09 -16.41
C ALA A 103 2.49 -33.53 -16.58
N VAL A 104 1.34 -33.74 -17.23
CA VAL A 104 0.80 -35.04 -17.53
C VAL A 104 1.25 -35.45 -18.96
N THR A 105 1.93 -36.57 -19.07
CA THR A 105 2.31 -37.22 -20.32
C THR A 105 1.43 -38.44 -20.57
N GLU A 106 1.65 -39.14 -21.63
CA GLU A 106 0.94 -40.44 -21.91
C GLU A 106 1.38 -41.53 -20.95
N GLU A 107 2.60 -41.48 -20.47
CA GLU A 107 3.20 -42.45 -19.54
C GLU A 107 2.92 -42.12 -18.07
N GLY A 108 2.33 -40.96 -17.78
CA GLY A 108 2.01 -40.53 -16.43
C GLY A 108 2.37 -39.09 -16.13
N THR A 109 2.45 -38.78 -14.84
CA THR A 109 2.79 -37.44 -14.37
C THR A 109 4.30 -37.31 -14.18
N VAL A 110 4.91 -36.36 -14.89
CA VAL A 110 6.32 -36.02 -14.77
C VAL A 110 6.46 -34.78 -13.88
N ARG A 111 7.42 -34.82 -12.95
CA ARG A 111 7.75 -33.70 -12.08
C ARG A 111 9.22 -33.33 -12.20
N VAL A 112 9.50 -32.05 -12.42
CA VAL A 112 10.83 -31.50 -12.60
C VAL A 112 11.04 -30.32 -11.63
N SER A 113 12.26 -30.17 -11.09
CA SER A 113 12.64 -29.05 -10.25
C SER A 113 13.57 -28.11 -11.01
N SER A 114 13.46 -26.81 -10.76
CA SER A 114 14.49 -25.85 -11.16
C SER A 114 15.76 -26.01 -10.31
N LYS A 115 16.85 -25.36 -10.72
CA LYS A 115 17.96 -25.08 -9.80
C LYS A 115 17.50 -24.11 -8.71
N PHE A 116 18.27 -24.07 -7.60
CA PHE A 116 18.06 -23.06 -6.56
C PHE A 116 18.37 -21.67 -7.12
N ALA A 117 17.54 -20.70 -6.72
CA ALA A 117 17.76 -19.29 -6.90
C ALA A 117 17.88 -18.59 -5.54
N ASP A 118 18.64 -17.51 -5.50
CA ASP A 118 18.79 -16.69 -4.30
C ASP A 118 17.60 -15.72 -4.19
N LEU A 119 17.02 -15.64 -2.99
CA LEU A 119 16.00 -14.67 -2.63
C LEU A 119 16.47 -13.93 -1.37
N LYS A 120 16.80 -12.66 -1.50
CA LYS A 120 17.16 -11.81 -0.37
C LYS A 120 15.93 -11.08 0.14
N THR A 121 15.68 -11.13 1.45
CA THR A 121 14.70 -10.26 2.13
C THR A 121 15.40 -9.14 2.88
N SER A 122 14.82 -7.93 2.89
CA SER A 122 15.39 -6.77 3.57
C SER A 122 14.33 -5.84 4.16
N GLU A 123 14.77 -4.84 4.93
CA GLU A 123 13.92 -3.73 5.35
C GLU A 123 13.47 -2.88 4.14
N PRO A 124 12.36 -2.13 4.26
CA PRO A 124 12.01 -1.11 3.28
C PRO A 124 13.09 -0.03 3.19
N PHE A 125 13.24 0.59 2.03
CA PHE A 125 14.19 1.70 1.85
C PHE A 125 13.75 2.98 2.55
N VAL A 126 12.43 3.20 2.58
CA VAL A 126 11.80 4.36 3.24
C VAL A 126 10.59 3.92 4.01
N ASN A 127 10.26 4.68 5.05
CA ASN A 127 8.96 4.64 5.70
C ASN A 127 8.28 6.00 5.52
N LEU A 128 6.95 6.01 5.58
CA LEU A 128 6.15 7.22 5.46
C LEU A 128 5.17 7.31 6.62
N THR A 129 5.05 8.50 7.21
CA THR A 129 4.03 8.79 8.22
C THR A 129 3.03 9.78 7.64
N ILE A 130 1.82 9.31 7.37
CA ILE A 130 0.77 10.10 6.72
C ILE A 130 0.04 10.94 7.78
N ALA A 131 0.10 12.26 7.64
CA ALA A 131 -0.65 13.19 8.48
C ALA A 131 -2.15 13.12 8.18
N MET A 132 -2.98 13.29 9.21
CA MET A 132 -4.43 13.36 9.04
C MET A 132 -4.80 14.63 8.25
N ALA A 133 -5.66 14.47 7.25
CA ALA A 133 -6.23 15.59 6.52
C ALA A 133 -7.77 15.60 6.63
N ALA A 134 -8.35 16.80 6.50
CA ALA A 134 -9.79 16.99 6.52
C ALA A 134 -10.21 17.94 5.40
N THR A 135 -11.38 17.69 4.82
CA THR A 135 -11.96 18.51 3.76
C THR A 135 -13.48 18.36 3.71
N ASN A 136 -14.12 19.08 2.78
CA ASN A 136 -15.54 18.93 2.45
C ASN A 136 -15.69 18.48 0.99
N PRO A 137 -16.81 17.84 0.61
CA PRO A 137 -17.09 17.49 -0.78
C PRO A 137 -16.96 18.70 -1.71
N GLY A 138 -16.26 18.53 -2.83
CA GLY A 138 -16.01 19.59 -3.82
C GLY A 138 -14.93 20.59 -3.42
N LYS A 139 -14.20 20.38 -2.32
CA LYS A 139 -13.07 21.21 -1.92
C LYS A 139 -11.77 20.39 -1.94
N ASN A 140 -10.85 20.80 -2.79
CA ASN A 140 -9.54 20.19 -2.86
C ASN A 140 -8.77 20.42 -1.55
N THR A 141 -7.89 19.49 -1.20
CA THR A 141 -7.01 19.55 -0.04
C THR A 141 -5.68 18.87 -0.37
N SER A 142 -4.81 18.75 0.61
CA SER A 142 -3.57 17.99 0.46
C SER A 142 -3.38 17.06 1.65
N VAL A 143 -2.80 15.89 1.39
CA VAL A 143 -2.27 14.99 2.41
C VAL A 143 -0.76 15.12 2.40
N ILE A 144 -0.17 15.30 3.56
CA ILE A 144 1.27 15.39 3.74
C ILE A 144 1.75 14.09 4.41
N ALA A 145 2.84 13.54 3.92
CA ALA A 145 3.51 12.43 4.57
C ALA A 145 4.99 12.77 4.79
N THR A 146 5.45 12.56 6.03
CA THR A 146 6.86 12.66 6.39
C THR A 146 7.59 11.42 5.87
N VAL A 147 8.80 11.60 5.36
CA VAL A 147 9.63 10.54 4.79
C VAL A 147 10.78 10.23 5.75
N ASP A 148 10.84 8.99 6.22
CA ASP A 148 11.95 8.47 7.01
C ASP A 148 12.80 7.57 6.11
N HIS A 149 14.05 7.92 5.89
CA HIS A 149 14.99 7.14 5.09
C HIS A 149 15.62 6.05 5.97
N LEU A 150 15.36 4.77 5.62
CA LEU A 150 15.88 3.61 6.37
C LEU A 150 17.12 3.04 5.71
N GLU A 151 17.09 2.93 4.39
CA GLU A 151 18.19 2.39 3.57
C GLU A 151 18.50 3.35 2.42
N PRO A 152 19.76 3.49 2.02
CA PRO A 152 20.11 4.35 0.89
C PRO A 152 19.61 3.78 -0.44
N PHE A 153 19.10 4.65 -1.29
CA PHE A 153 18.79 4.35 -2.69
C PHE A 153 19.36 5.44 -3.61
N THR A 154 19.36 5.22 -4.88
CA THR A 154 19.86 6.19 -5.87
C THR A 154 18.72 6.66 -6.77
N GLY A 155 18.77 7.93 -7.21
CA GLY A 155 17.77 8.50 -8.11
C GLY A 155 16.48 8.90 -7.40
N GLU A 156 15.37 8.72 -8.10
CA GLU A 156 14.04 9.07 -7.65
C GLU A 156 13.21 7.81 -7.35
N ALA A 157 12.37 7.87 -6.36
CA ALA A 157 11.36 6.86 -6.09
C ALA A 157 9.96 7.43 -6.36
N SER A 158 9.12 6.64 -7.03
CA SER A 158 7.71 6.96 -7.24
C SER A 158 6.91 6.64 -5.97
N VAL A 159 6.02 7.55 -5.59
CA VAL A 159 5.12 7.36 -4.43
C VAL A 159 3.68 7.60 -4.85
N ILE A 160 2.84 6.62 -4.61
CA ILE A 160 1.41 6.63 -4.98
C ILE A 160 0.59 6.48 -3.70
N LEU A 161 -0.36 7.39 -3.48
CA LEU A 161 -1.29 7.32 -2.36
C LEU A 161 -2.47 6.43 -2.72
N HIS A 162 -2.72 5.40 -1.93
CA HIS A 162 -3.76 4.39 -2.13
C HIS A 162 -4.87 4.44 -1.09
N ALA A 163 -5.93 3.64 -1.35
CA ALA A 163 -7.13 3.53 -0.52
C ALA A 163 -7.90 4.84 -0.33
N LEU A 164 -7.81 5.72 -1.33
CA LEU A 164 -8.62 6.93 -1.39
C LEU A 164 -10.11 6.57 -1.54
N PRO A 165 -11.02 7.30 -0.85
CA PRO A 165 -12.44 7.05 -0.97
C PRO A 165 -12.97 7.42 -2.36
N HIS A 166 -14.15 6.90 -2.69
CA HIS A 166 -14.84 7.27 -3.93
C HIS A 166 -14.96 8.80 -4.08
N GLY A 167 -14.68 9.29 -5.29
CA GLY A 167 -14.72 10.71 -5.60
C GLY A 167 -13.47 11.50 -5.16
N VAL A 168 -12.41 10.82 -4.70
CA VAL A 168 -11.12 11.46 -4.38
C VAL A 168 -10.02 10.87 -5.26
N LYS A 169 -9.19 11.75 -5.83
CA LYS A 169 -8.05 11.38 -6.68
C LYS A 169 -6.79 12.08 -6.22
N SER A 170 -5.67 11.42 -6.41
CA SER A 170 -4.33 11.97 -6.24
C SER A 170 -3.43 11.48 -7.36
N ASN A 171 -2.43 12.26 -7.71
CA ASN A 171 -1.42 11.89 -8.69
C ASN A 171 -0.19 11.30 -7.99
N GLU A 172 0.54 10.48 -8.74
CA GLU A 172 1.87 10.01 -8.36
C GLU A 172 2.79 11.18 -8.02
N LYS A 173 3.63 11.00 -7.00
CA LYS A 173 4.68 11.92 -6.59
C LYS A 173 6.02 11.24 -6.64
N LYS A 174 7.08 12.03 -6.68
CA LYS A 174 8.45 11.54 -6.63
C LYS A 174 9.13 12.06 -5.39
N ILE A 175 9.94 11.22 -4.80
CA ILE A 175 10.85 11.56 -3.70
C ILE A 175 12.28 11.20 -4.08
N THR A 176 13.22 11.91 -3.50
CA THR A 176 14.66 11.66 -3.60
C THR A 176 15.21 11.25 -2.25
N THR A 177 16.48 10.90 -2.19
CA THR A 177 17.18 10.56 -0.94
C THR A 177 17.25 11.70 0.09
N THR A 178 16.90 12.92 -0.31
CA THR A 178 16.92 14.12 0.57
C THR A 178 15.52 14.63 0.88
N SER A 179 14.47 14.01 0.34
CA SER A 179 13.10 14.43 0.60
C SER A 179 12.70 14.14 2.04
N ALA A 180 12.41 15.17 2.83
CA ALA A 180 11.92 15.03 4.20
C ALA A 180 10.39 14.81 4.28
N GLU A 181 9.67 15.27 3.25
CA GLU A 181 8.21 15.13 3.16
C GLU A 181 7.74 15.01 1.71
N VAL A 182 6.56 14.49 1.52
CA VAL A 182 5.86 14.44 0.25
C VAL A 182 4.42 14.93 0.43
N THR A 183 3.99 15.83 -0.46
CA THR A 183 2.63 16.39 -0.44
C THR A 183 1.82 15.82 -1.60
N PHE A 184 0.66 15.25 -1.29
CA PHE A 184 -0.31 14.72 -2.23
C PHE A 184 -1.50 15.67 -2.36
N PRO A 185 -1.59 16.49 -3.41
CA PRO A 185 -2.80 17.24 -3.72
C PRO A 185 -3.94 16.26 -4.00
N LEU A 186 -5.08 16.49 -3.36
CA LEU A 186 -6.29 15.69 -3.54
C LEU A 186 -7.34 16.49 -4.29
N GLU A 187 -7.82 15.94 -5.38
CA GLU A 187 -9.02 16.41 -6.07
C GLU A 187 -10.22 15.71 -5.46
N VAL A 188 -11.13 16.50 -4.89
CA VAL A 188 -12.29 15.99 -4.15
C VAL A 188 -13.55 16.36 -4.88
N ALA A 189 -14.25 15.39 -5.42
CA ALA A 189 -15.50 15.58 -6.14
C ALA A 189 -16.65 15.99 -5.20
N LYS A 190 -17.70 16.63 -5.74
CA LYS A 190 -18.86 17.07 -4.95
C LYS A 190 -19.67 15.89 -4.36
N ASP A 191 -19.58 14.72 -4.99
CA ASP A 191 -20.20 13.46 -4.58
C ASP A 191 -19.24 12.56 -3.77
N ALA A 192 -18.06 13.07 -3.39
CA ALA A 192 -17.09 12.31 -2.61
C ALA A 192 -17.72 11.73 -1.34
N ARG A 193 -17.37 10.46 -1.05
CA ARG A 193 -17.92 9.71 0.09
C ARG A 193 -17.54 10.38 1.40
N LYS A 194 -18.55 10.87 2.12
CA LYS A 194 -18.40 11.52 3.44
C LYS A 194 -18.00 10.48 4.50
N GLY A 195 -17.24 10.92 5.51
CA GLY A 195 -16.85 10.10 6.65
C GLY A 195 -15.35 10.12 6.92
N LYS A 196 -14.94 9.27 7.89
CA LYS A 196 -13.53 9.03 8.22
C LYS A 196 -13.03 7.82 7.42
N HIS A 197 -11.99 8.03 6.62
CA HIS A 197 -11.31 7.01 5.82
C HIS A 197 -9.91 6.80 6.39
N ALA A 198 -9.72 5.73 7.17
CA ALA A 198 -8.55 5.53 8.02
C ALA A 198 -7.53 4.50 7.50
N ASN A 199 -7.67 4.06 6.26
CA ASN A 199 -6.83 2.99 5.70
C ASN A 199 -5.92 3.46 4.56
N LEU A 200 -5.62 4.76 4.49
CA LEU A 200 -4.71 5.27 3.48
C LEU A 200 -3.32 4.71 3.71
N PHE A 201 -2.62 4.41 2.62
CA PHE A 201 -1.23 4.00 2.63
C PHE A 201 -0.54 4.48 1.35
N CYS A 202 0.78 4.49 1.35
CA CYS A 202 1.57 4.80 0.18
C CYS A 202 2.23 3.54 -0.38
N GLN A 203 2.19 3.37 -1.69
CA GLN A 203 3.07 2.46 -2.39
C GLN A 203 4.29 3.24 -2.87
N VAL A 204 5.47 2.80 -2.49
CA VAL A 204 6.74 3.33 -2.96
C VAL A 204 7.34 2.35 -3.95
N ILE A 205 7.83 2.86 -5.06
CA ILE A 205 8.52 2.07 -6.09
C ILE A 205 9.91 2.67 -6.29
N ILE A 206 10.92 1.96 -5.85
CA ILE A 206 12.33 2.29 -6.08
C ILE A 206 12.82 1.43 -7.24
N VAL A 207 13.60 2.02 -8.14
CA VAL A 207 14.25 1.27 -9.23
C VAL A 207 15.71 1.11 -8.88
N LYS A 208 16.19 -0.13 -8.75
CA LYS A 208 17.59 -0.46 -8.54
C LYS A 208 18.04 -1.43 -9.62
N ASP A 209 19.15 -1.11 -10.28
CA ASP A 209 19.71 -1.93 -11.37
C ASP A 209 18.67 -2.30 -12.45
N GLY A 210 17.77 -1.37 -12.77
CA GLY A 210 16.69 -1.56 -13.75
C GLY A 210 15.50 -2.39 -13.25
N HIS A 211 15.51 -2.85 -11.99
CA HIS A 211 14.43 -3.65 -11.40
C HIS A 211 13.62 -2.83 -10.41
N PRO A 212 12.28 -2.82 -10.51
CA PRO A 212 11.42 -2.13 -9.56
C PRO A 212 11.32 -2.91 -8.25
N ILE A 213 11.35 -2.18 -7.14
CA ILE A 213 11.15 -2.68 -5.76
C ILE A 213 9.92 -1.98 -5.20
N PRO A 214 8.70 -2.49 -5.47
CA PRO A 214 7.48 -1.93 -4.94
C PRO A 214 7.25 -2.41 -3.50
N HIS A 215 6.89 -1.48 -2.61
CA HIS A 215 6.51 -1.79 -1.22
C HIS A 215 5.52 -0.78 -0.66
N ASN A 216 4.72 -1.22 0.31
CA ASN A 216 3.67 -0.42 0.93
C ASN A 216 4.12 0.09 2.29
N VAL A 217 3.98 1.40 2.51
CA VAL A 217 4.38 2.10 3.75
C VAL A 217 3.31 3.11 4.15
N GLY A 218 3.41 3.67 5.34
CA GLY A 218 2.52 4.70 5.82
C GLY A 218 1.09 4.21 6.05
N GLN A 219 0.92 2.98 6.49
CA GLN A 219 -0.40 2.41 6.75
C GLN A 219 -1.13 3.13 7.88
N GLY A 220 -2.45 3.26 7.76
CA GLY A 220 -3.30 3.91 8.78
C GLY A 220 -3.47 5.42 8.61
N GLY A 221 -3.02 5.99 7.50
CA GLY A 221 -3.31 7.37 7.15
C GLY A 221 -4.81 7.66 7.13
N THR A 222 -5.21 8.87 7.55
CA THR A 222 -6.62 9.22 7.69
C THR A 222 -6.98 10.45 6.87
N LEU A 223 -8.01 10.32 6.03
CA LEU A 223 -8.69 11.43 5.38
C LEU A 223 -10.12 11.53 5.93
N ARG A 224 -10.51 12.71 6.42
CA ARG A 224 -11.87 13.00 6.86
C ARG A 224 -12.56 13.91 5.84
N ILE A 225 -13.72 13.49 5.35
CA ILE A 225 -14.58 14.29 4.46
C ILE A 225 -15.85 14.64 5.23
N ASP A 226 -15.89 15.87 5.73
CA ASP A 226 -17.00 16.36 6.55
C ASP A 226 -18.16 16.84 5.66
N PRO A 227 -19.42 16.69 6.10
CA PRO A 227 -20.53 17.35 5.42
C PRO A 227 -20.31 18.86 5.40
N PRO A 228 -20.80 19.59 4.39
CA PRO A 228 -20.71 21.04 4.38
C PRO A 228 -21.41 21.58 5.63
N PRO A 229 -20.89 22.65 6.25
CA PRO A 229 -21.55 23.29 7.39
C PRO A 229 -22.99 23.64 7.00
N PRO A 230 -23.97 23.48 7.91
CA PRO A 230 -25.35 23.88 7.63
C PRO A 230 -25.34 25.34 7.22
N ALA A 231 -26.07 25.63 6.12
CA ALA A 231 -26.23 27.02 5.68
C ALA A 231 -26.69 27.88 6.86
N PRO A 232 -26.13 29.09 7.06
CA PRO A 232 -26.57 29.96 8.11
C PRO A 232 -28.09 30.13 7.98
N LYS A 233 -28.83 29.73 9.02
CA LYS A 233 -30.28 29.95 9.04
C LYS A 233 -30.49 31.44 8.83
N LYS A 234 -31.09 31.83 7.70
CA LYS A 234 -31.53 33.22 7.51
C LYS A 234 -32.33 33.58 8.74
N LYS A 235 -31.82 34.56 9.50
CA LYS A 235 -32.55 35.16 10.61
C LYS A 235 -33.92 35.52 10.04
N PRO A 236 -35.06 35.15 10.66
CA PRO A 236 -36.34 35.57 10.14
C PRO A 236 -36.33 37.11 10.01
N GLU A 237 -36.52 37.59 8.81
CA GLU A 237 -36.81 39.01 8.62
C GLU A 237 -38.05 39.30 9.45
N ALA A 238 -37.88 40.10 10.52
CA ALA A 238 -38.98 40.63 11.28
C ALA A 238 -39.90 41.37 10.30
N LYS A 239 -41.07 40.85 10.03
CA LYS A 239 -42.13 41.61 9.35
C LYS A 239 -42.38 42.88 10.16
N VAL A 240 -41.91 43.97 9.60
CA VAL A 240 -42.26 45.31 10.10
C VAL A 240 -43.74 45.53 9.79
N THR A 241 -44.61 45.27 10.76
CA THR A 241 -45.96 45.76 10.76
C THR A 241 -45.93 47.23 11.09
N PRO A 242 -46.56 48.15 10.38
CA PRO A 242 -46.58 49.55 10.73
C PRO A 242 -47.50 49.73 11.94
N VAL A 243 -46.91 49.99 13.13
CA VAL A 243 -47.65 50.34 14.34
C VAL A 243 -47.83 51.87 14.31
N LYS A 244 -49.10 52.29 14.25
CA LYS A 244 -49.64 53.62 14.38
C LYS A 244 -49.10 54.26 15.67
N ALA A 245 -48.57 55.47 15.55
CA ALA A 245 -47.99 56.24 16.64
C ALA A 245 -49.07 56.49 17.73
N GLU A 246 -48.89 55.95 18.91
CA GLU A 246 -49.50 56.42 20.14
C GLU A 246 -48.37 56.89 21.07
N GLN A 247 -48.34 58.18 21.33
CA GLN A 247 -47.43 58.82 22.28
C GLN A 247 -47.71 58.26 23.69
N LYS A 248 -46.76 57.51 24.23
CA LYS A 248 -46.72 57.24 25.68
C LYS A 248 -45.47 57.87 26.25
N GLU A 249 -45.70 58.68 27.29
CA GLU A 249 -44.73 59.38 28.11
C GLU A 249 -43.58 58.48 28.54
N VAL A 250 -42.36 59.01 28.44
CA VAL A 250 -41.10 58.38 28.83
C VAL A 250 -41.02 58.40 30.36
N PRO A 251 -40.99 57.30 31.09
CA PRO A 251 -40.67 57.30 32.50
C PRO A 251 -39.23 57.68 32.73
N LYS A 252 -38.99 58.77 33.49
CA LYS A 252 -37.68 59.25 33.91
C LYS A 252 -36.94 58.12 34.64
N LYS A 253 -35.77 57.79 34.17
CA LYS A 253 -34.84 56.88 34.86
C LYS A 253 -34.55 57.43 36.27
N PRO A 254 -34.54 56.58 37.30
CA PRO A 254 -34.13 57.03 38.65
C PRO A 254 -32.64 57.41 38.60
N LEU A 255 -32.33 58.53 39.21
CA LEU A 255 -30.98 59.09 39.30
C LEU A 255 -30.04 58.08 40.00
N SER A 256 -28.81 58.00 39.52
CA SER A 256 -27.78 57.16 40.11
C SER A 256 -27.41 57.69 41.52
N ARG A 257 -26.95 56.83 42.40
CA ARG A 257 -26.56 57.18 43.80
C ARG A 257 -25.56 58.35 43.86
N LEU A 258 -24.74 58.52 42.83
CA LEU A 258 -23.77 59.66 42.72
C LEU A 258 -24.41 60.96 42.31
N GLU A 259 -25.49 60.96 41.56
CA GLU A 259 -26.27 62.14 41.17
C GLU A 259 -27.15 62.59 42.32
N GLN A 260 -27.68 61.73 43.16
CA GLN A 260 -28.41 62.03 44.37
C GLN A 260 -27.50 62.67 45.41
N LEU A 261 -26.25 62.28 45.59
CA LEU A 261 -25.29 62.83 46.48
C LEU A 261 -24.84 64.25 46.05
N ARG A 262 -24.83 64.54 44.78
CA ARG A 262 -24.50 65.87 44.24
C ARG A 262 -25.62 66.88 44.39
N GLN A 263 -26.88 66.45 44.45
CA GLN A 263 -28.00 67.38 44.73
C GLN A 263 -28.09 67.75 46.21
N ASN A 264 -27.72 66.86 47.13
CA ASN A 264 -27.74 67.17 48.59
C ASN A 264 -26.56 68.06 49.06
N GLN A 265 -25.57 68.37 48.23
CA GLN A 265 -24.48 69.30 48.56
C GLN A 265 -24.73 70.73 48.05
N LYS A 266 -25.89 71.01 47.48
CA LYS A 266 -26.29 72.33 46.96
C LYS A 266 -27.47 72.96 47.66
N GLN A 267 -27.84 72.51 48.90
CA GLN A 267 -28.74 73.20 49.82
C GLN A 267 -27.96 73.76 51.03
#